data_927176acf05abfc23e48ece2802466cd
#
_entry.id   927176acf05abfc23e48ece2802466cd
#
_cell.length_a   1.000
_cell.length_b   1.000
_cell.length_c   1.000
_cell.angle_alpha   90.00
_cell.angle_beta   90.00
_cell.angle_gamma   90.00
#
_symmetry.space_group_name_H-M   'P 1'
#
loop_
_entity.id
_entity.type
_entity.pdbx_description
1 polymer ?
#
loop_
_entity_poly.entity_id
_entity_poly.type
_entity_poly.pdbx_seq_one_letter_code
_entity_poly.pdbx_strand_id
1 'polypeptide(L)'
;MHSPTIKHRGAFVATLLTGTFSMSISQSSLSTAYPAFMKAFGLGADTVAWLTTGFMLVMTLMIPVSPWLLHNVTFQRLFQAIELIFAIGTGLCIWAPSFTVLMIGRLLEAIAVGIIFPSFQTVLLTITPHSERGRVMGTAGLVMGSALAVGPIISGVLLTWFPWQALFLFFLVVS
;
A
#
# COMPACT_ATOMS: atom_id res chain seq x y z
N MET A 1 -4.84 14.15 29.56
CA MET A 1 -4.51 14.14 28.12
C MET A 1 -5.78 14.45 27.35
N HIS A 2 -5.89 15.67 26.79
CA HIS A 2 -7.04 16.04 25.97
C HIS A 2 -6.95 15.27 24.65
N SER A 3 -7.90 14.37 24.41
CA SER A 3 -8.11 13.80 23.08
C SER A 3 -8.44 14.96 22.12
N PRO A 4 -7.69 15.19 21.04
CA PRO A 4 -8.06 16.19 20.06
C PRO A 4 -9.40 15.76 19.46
N THR A 5 -10.45 16.56 19.69
CA THR A 5 -11.73 16.41 19.00
C THR A 5 -11.52 16.76 17.54
N ILE A 6 -11.21 15.76 16.72
CA ILE A 6 -11.10 15.91 15.26
C ILE A 6 -12.52 16.15 14.76
N LYS A 7 -12.84 17.41 14.41
CA LYS A 7 -14.16 17.88 13.96
C LYS A 7 -14.74 17.06 12.79
N HIS A 8 -13.92 16.24 12.12
CA HIS A 8 -14.26 15.35 11.00
C HIS A 8 -13.65 13.96 11.16
N ARG A 9 -13.72 13.36 12.36
CA ARG A 9 -13.15 12.03 12.65
C ARG A 9 -13.54 10.97 11.60
N GLY A 10 -14.81 10.97 11.16
CA GLY A 10 -15.29 10.01 10.16
C GLY A 10 -14.60 10.18 8.81
N ALA A 11 -14.48 11.41 8.31
CA ALA A 11 -13.79 11.68 7.04
C ALA A 11 -12.30 11.32 7.12
N PHE A 12 -11.63 11.66 8.23
CA PHE A 12 -10.22 11.30 8.45
C PHE A 12 -10.00 9.78 8.43
N VAL A 13 -10.84 9.02 9.15
CA VAL A 13 -10.76 7.55 9.16
C VAL A 13 -11.07 6.98 7.77
N ALA A 14 -12.04 7.53 7.05
CA ALA A 14 -12.36 7.10 5.69
C ALA A 14 -11.18 7.30 4.73
N THR A 15 -10.54 8.48 4.74
CA THR A 15 -9.34 8.75 3.91
C THR A 15 -8.21 7.78 4.22
N LEU A 16 -7.94 7.54 5.51
CA LEU A 16 -6.92 6.58 5.93
C LEU A 16 -7.23 5.16 5.46
N LEU A 17 -8.49 4.73 5.57
CA LEU A 17 -8.93 3.42 5.12
C LEU A 17 -8.81 3.27 3.60
N THR A 18 -9.17 4.32 2.85
CA THR A 18 -9.08 4.29 1.37
C THR A 18 -7.64 4.18 0.91
N GLY A 19 -6.73 5.02 1.41
CA GLY A 19 -5.30 4.95 1.05
C GLY A 19 -4.67 3.60 1.44
N THR A 20 -4.93 3.12 2.66
CA THR A 20 -4.41 1.82 3.11
C THR A 20 -5.01 0.65 2.32
N PHE A 21 -6.27 0.75 1.92
CA PHE A 21 -6.95 -0.23 1.07
C PHE A 21 -6.33 -0.30 -0.32
N SER A 22 -6.08 0.85 -0.97
CA SER A 22 -5.39 0.94 -2.26
C SER A 22 -4.02 0.27 -2.22
N MET A 23 -3.22 0.60 -1.20
CA MET A 23 -1.90 -0.01 -1.01
C MET A 23 -1.98 -1.53 -0.78
N SER A 24 -3.00 -2.01 -0.06
CA SER A 24 -3.23 -3.44 0.18
C SER A 24 -3.61 -4.19 -1.11
N ILE A 25 -4.44 -3.58 -1.97
CA ILE A 25 -4.76 -4.14 -3.29
C ILE A 25 -3.50 -4.21 -4.16
N SER A 26 -2.68 -3.15 -4.20
CA SER A 26 -1.43 -3.14 -4.96
C SER A 26 -0.52 -4.30 -4.55
N GLN A 27 -0.40 -4.57 -3.26
CA GLN A 27 0.40 -5.68 -2.75
C GLN A 27 -0.12 -7.04 -3.20
N SER A 28 -1.44 -7.27 -3.11
CA SER A 28 -2.04 -8.58 -3.38
C SER A 28 -2.21 -8.89 -4.87
N SER A 29 -2.36 -7.85 -5.70
CA SER A 29 -2.63 -8.00 -7.14
C SER A 29 -1.41 -8.43 -7.95
N LEU A 30 -0.21 -8.22 -7.44
CA LEU A 30 1.03 -8.34 -8.21
C LEU A 30 1.35 -9.78 -8.62
N SER A 31 1.08 -10.75 -7.74
CA SER A 31 1.34 -12.17 -8.03
C SER A 31 0.56 -12.67 -9.25
N THR A 32 -0.64 -12.16 -9.48
CA THR A 32 -1.47 -12.47 -10.65
C THR A 32 -0.87 -11.92 -11.94
N ALA A 33 -0.06 -10.85 -11.85
CA ALA A 33 0.57 -10.20 -13.00
C ALA A 33 1.92 -10.83 -13.40
N TYR A 34 2.45 -11.79 -12.65
CA TYR A 34 3.74 -12.43 -12.96
C TYR A 34 3.87 -12.92 -14.40
N PRO A 35 2.89 -13.67 -14.97
CA PRO A 35 3.00 -14.12 -16.36
C PRO A 35 3.10 -12.97 -17.36
N ALA A 36 2.43 -11.83 -17.06
CA ALA A 36 2.50 -10.64 -17.91
C ALA A 36 3.89 -10.00 -17.85
N PHE A 37 4.52 -9.92 -16.66
CA PHE A 37 5.87 -9.39 -16.49
C PHE A 37 6.92 -10.33 -17.14
N MET A 38 6.79 -11.65 -16.96
CA MET A 38 7.67 -12.62 -17.61
C MET A 38 7.67 -12.45 -19.13
N LYS A 39 6.48 -12.27 -19.71
CA LYS A 39 6.32 -12.05 -21.16
C LYS A 39 6.84 -10.68 -21.60
N ALA A 40 6.57 -9.63 -20.82
CA ALA A 40 6.95 -8.26 -21.17
C ALA A 40 8.45 -8.02 -21.14
N PHE A 41 9.16 -8.62 -20.17
CA PHE A 41 10.59 -8.40 -19.94
C PHE A 41 11.47 -9.59 -20.37
N GLY A 42 10.87 -10.69 -20.84
CA GLY A 42 11.62 -11.90 -21.25
C GLY A 42 12.36 -12.58 -20.10
N LEU A 43 11.82 -12.53 -18.87
CA LEU A 43 12.47 -12.99 -17.64
C LEU A 43 11.83 -14.26 -17.12
N GLY A 44 12.63 -15.07 -16.40
CA GLY A 44 12.14 -16.25 -15.68
C GLY A 44 11.33 -15.91 -14.43
N ALA A 45 10.54 -16.88 -13.95
CA ALA A 45 9.71 -16.75 -12.77
C ALA A 45 10.51 -16.36 -11.52
N ASP A 46 11.71 -16.90 -11.34
CA ASP A 46 12.59 -16.63 -10.20
C ASP A 46 12.98 -15.15 -10.12
N THR A 47 13.27 -14.54 -11.28
CA THR A 47 13.62 -13.12 -11.33
C THR A 47 12.39 -12.23 -11.06
N VAL A 48 11.24 -12.60 -11.65
CA VAL A 48 9.99 -11.83 -11.44
C VAL A 48 9.49 -11.95 -10.01
N ALA A 49 9.72 -13.06 -9.31
CA ALA A 49 9.37 -13.25 -7.90
C ALA A 49 10.05 -12.23 -6.98
N TRP A 50 11.19 -11.66 -7.38
CA TRP A 50 11.85 -10.59 -6.64
C TRP A 50 11.00 -9.32 -6.48
N LEU A 51 10.04 -9.07 -7.38
CA LEU A 51 9.07 -7.98 -7.23
C LEU A 51 8.25 -8.09 -5.93
N THR A 52 7.96 -9.31 -5.48
CA THR A 52 7.28 -9.55 -4.20
C THR A 52 8.27 -9.76 -3.06
N THR A 53 9.31 -10.55 -3.26
CA THR A 53 10.28 -10.84 -2.19
C THR A 53 11.04 -9.59 -1.78
N GLY A 54 11.55 -8.81 -2.73
CA GLY A 54 12.21 -7.53 -2.46
C GLY A 54 11.27 -6.50 -1.82
N PHE A 55 10.02 -6.45 -2.29
CA PHE A 55 8.98 -5.63 -1.68
C PHE A 55 8.76 -6.01 -0.20
N MET A 56 8.54 -7.28 0.11
CA MET A 56 8.33 -7.76 1.49
C MET A 56 9.53 -7.51 2.38
N LEU A 57 10.74 -7.66 1.85
CA LEU A 57 11.98 -7.39 2.58
C LEU A 57 12.04 -5.92 3.00
N VAL A 58 11.88 -4.99 2.07
CA VAL A 58 11.93 -3.55 2.34
C VAL A 58 10.77 -3.13 3.25
N MET A 59 9.57 -3.62 2.98
CA MET A 59 8.41 -3.38 3.85
C MET A 59 8.71 -3.78 5.30
N THR A 60 9.26 -4.97 5.53
CA THR A 60 9.60 -5.47 6.86
C THR A 60 10.66 -4.61 7.54
N LEU A 61 11.68 -4.14 6.79
CA LEU A 61 12.72 -3.25 7.30
C LEU A 61 12.15 -1.87 7.70
N MET A 62 11.06 -1.42 7.07
CA MET A 62 10.43 -0.13 7.38
C MET A 62 9.49 -0.19 8.58
N ILE A 63 8.98 -1.37 8.97
CA ILE A 63 8.09 -1.52 10.14
C ILE A 63 8.69 -0.90 11.41
N PRO A 64 9.93 -1.20 11.83
CA PRO A 64 10.52 -0.60 13.04
C PRO A 64 10.83 0.90 12.89
N VAL A 65 10.93 1.42 11.68
CA VAL A 65 11.16 2.85 11.41
C VAL A 65 9.88 3.67 11.67
N SER A 66 8.71 3.07 11.46
CA SER A 66 7.40 3.72 11.59
C SER A 66 7.15 4.38 12.96
N PRO A 67 7.40 3.75 14.14
CA PRO A 67 7.20 4.39 15.44
C PRO A 67 8.13 5.59 15.66
N TRP A 68 9.37 5.50 15.17
CA TRP A 68 10.31 6.61 15.26
C TRP A 68 9.84 7.83 14.45
N LEU A 69 9.34 7.59 13.23
CA LEU A 69 8.75 8.65 12.40
C LEU A 69 7.52 9.28 13.06
N LEU A 70 6.62 8.47 13.62
CA LEU A 70 5.43 8.97 14.32
C LEU A 70 5.77 9.81 15.57
N HIS A 71 6.92 9.56 16.19
CA HIS A 71 7.36 10.35 17.33
C HIS A 71 7.93 11.72 16.93
N ASN A 72 8.62 11.78 15.78
CA ASN A 72 9.35 12.98 15.34
C ASN A 72 8.61 13.84 14.32
N VAL A 73 7.61 13.29 13.63
CA VAL A 73 6.87 13.97 12.56
C VAL A 73 5.38 13.92 12.83
N THR A 74 4.68 15.02 12.55
CA THR A 74 3.21 15.03 12.65
C THR A 74 2.62 14.03 11.67
N PHE A 75 1.63 13.25 12.11
CA PHE A 75 1.01 12.19 11.30
C PHE A 75 0.53 12.70 9.93
N GLN A 76 -0.01 13.92 9.86
CA GLN A 76 -0.47 14.49 8.60
C GLN A 76 0.67 14.67 7.58
N ARG A 77 1.82 15.19 8.01
CA ARG A 77 3.00 15.33 7.13
C ARG A 77 3.57 13.99 6.73
N LEU A 78 3.60 13.06 7.68
CA LEU A 78 4.05 11.69 7.42
C LEU A 78 3.15 11.01 6.39
N PHE A 79 1.84 11.10 6.55
CA PHE A 79 0.87 10.54 5.62
C PHE A 79 1.03 11.12 4.20
N GLN A 80 1.14 12.45 4.08
CA GLN A 80 1.36 13.10 2.78
C GLN A 80 2.68 12.66 2.13
N ALA A 81 3.76 12.52 2.91
CA ALA A 81 5.03 12.03 2.39
C ALA A 81 4.95 10.57 1.93
N ILE A 82 4.24 9.72 2.65
CA ILE A 82 4.02 8.31 2.29
C ILE A 82 3.22 8.21 0.99
N GLU A 83 2.11 8.96 0.88
CA GLU A 83 1.30 8.98 -0.35
C GLU A 83 2.11 9.49 -1.55
N LEU A 84 2.95 10.51 -1.36
CA LEU A 84 3.83 11.01 -2.41
C LEU A 84 4.87 9.96 -2.85
N ILE A 85 5.51 9.27 -1.89
CA ILE A 85 6.46 8.20 -2.20
C ILE A 85 5.77 7.06 -2.94
N PHE A 86 4.57 6.67 -2.50
CA PHE A 86 3.76 5.64 -3.16
C PHE A 86 3.40 6.06 -4.58
N ALA A 87 2.91 7.28 -4.77
CA ALA A 87 2.56 7.81 -6.10
C ALA A 87 3.76 7.88 -7.05
N ILE A 88 4.94 8.30 -6.56
CA ILE A 88 6.19 8.28 -7.35
C ILE A 88 6.57 6.85 -7.73
N GLY A 89 6.53 5.91 -6.77
CA GLY A 89 6.80 4.50 -7.01
C GLY A 89 5.86 3.89 -8.05
N THR A 90 4.58 4.15 -7.91
CA THR A 90 3.54 3.69 -8.86
C THR A 90 3.74 4.33 -10.25
N GLY A 91 4.07 5.62 -10.30
CA GLY A 91 4.39 6.32 -11.56
C GLY A 91 5.60 5.72 -12.28
N LEU A 92 6.66 5.37 -11.55
CA LEU A 92 7.80 4.64 -12.11
C LEU A 92 7.41 3.25 -12.63
N CYS A 93 6.52 2.55 -11.93
CA CYS A 93 6.01 1.26 -12.39
C CYS A 93 5.19 1.39 -13.68
N ILE A 94 4.35 2.43 -13.82
CA ILE A 94 3.56 2.68 -15.04
C ILE A 94 4.48 2.90 -16.25
N TRP A 95 5.53 3.69 -16.08
CA TRP A 95 6.45 4.05 -17.17
C TRP A 95 7.61 3.08 -17.35
N ALA A 96 7.73 2.03 -16.56
CA ALA A 96 8.89 1.17 -16.47
C ALA A 96 9.35 0.63 -17.85
N PRO A 97 10.44 1.14 -18.46
CA PRO A 97 11.00 0.64 -19.71
C PRO A 97 11.82 -0.63 -19.50
N SER A 98 12.16 -0.97 -18.25
CA SER A 98 12.96 -2.13 -17.88
C SER A 98 12.51 -2.71 -16.54
N PHE A 99 12.82 -3.98 -16.31
CA PHE A 99 12.56 -4.64 -15.03
C PHE A 99 13.21 -3.94 -13.84
N THR A 100 14.41 -3.37 -14.02
CA THR A 100 15.11 -2.62 -12.97
C THR A 100 14.32 -1.39 -12.53
N VAL A 101 13.75 -0.63 -13.47
CA VAL A 101 12.92 0.54 -13.14
C VAL A 101 11.63 0.10 -12.44
N LEU A 102 11.01 -0.98 -12.91
CA LEU A 102 9.85 -1.59 -12.24
C LEU A 102 10.18 -1.97 -10.79
N MET A 103 11.34 -2.60 -10.58
CA MET A 103 11.81 -3.01 -9.25
C MET A 103 12.01 -1.78 -8.34
N ILE A 104 12.65 -0.73 -8.83
CA ILE A 104 12.85 0.51 -8.04
C ILE A 104 11.50 1.10 -7.65
N GLY A 105 10.55 1.20 -8.57
CA GLY A 105 9.20 1.65 -8.28
C GLY A 105 8.53 0.82 -7.18
N ARG A 106 8.65 -0.52 -7.25
CA ARG A 106 8.13 -1.45 -6.23
C ARG A 106 8.80 -1.30 -4.87
N LEU A 107 10.10 -1.04 -4.83
CA LEU A 107 10.81 -0.80 -3.56
C LEU A 107 10.36 0.53 -2.90
N LEU A 108 10.09 1.58 -3.69
CA LEU A 108 9.51 2.81 -3.18
C LEU A 108 8.10 2.60 -2.61
N GLU A 109 7.25 1.86 -3.30
CA GLU A 109 5.94 1.47 -2.77
C GLU A 109 6.07 0.66 -1.47
N ALA A 110 7.06 -0.24 -1.37
CA ALA A 110 7.32 -1.04 -0.17
C ALA A 110 7.72 -0.17 1.04
N ILE A 111 8.51 0.89 0.83
CA ILE A 111 8.84 1.88 1.87
C ILE A 111 7.55 2.53 2.39
N ALA A 112 6.71 3.00 1.49
CA ALA A 112 5.45 3.64 1.83
C ALA A 112 4.52 2.70 2.64
N VAL A 113 4.33 1.48 2.15
CA VAL A 113 3.48 0.46 2.78
C VAL A 113 4.02 0.02 4.14
N GLY A 114 5.34 -0.16 4.27
CA GLY A 114 5.99 -0.56 5.52
C GLY A 114 5.88 0.48 6.63
N ILE A 115 5.79 1.76 6.29
CA ILE A 115 5.58 2.83 7.25
C ILE A 115 4.09 3.02 7.57
N ILE A 116 3.20 2.99 6.58
CA ILE A 116 1.79 3.32 6.78
C ILE A 116 1.06 2.28 7.65
N PHE A 117 1.29 0.98 7.48
CA PHE A 117 0.53 -0.04 8.19
C PHE A 117 0.65 0.05 9.72
N PRO A 118 1.85 0.09 10.32
CA PRO A 118 1.97 0.29 11.77
C PRO A 118 1.49 1.67 12.21
N SER A 119 1.76 2.72 11.41
CA SER A 119 1.33 4.09 11.69
C SER A 119 -0.19 4.19 11.76
N PHE A 120 -0.89 3.62 10.79
CA PHE A 120 -2.35 3.57 10.72
C PHE A 120 -2.94 2.91 11.97
N GLN A 121 -2.44 1.74 12.35
CA GLN A 121 -2.92 1.01 13.53
C GLN A 121 -2.71 1.83 14.81
N THR A 122 -1.53 2.42 14.97
CA THR A 122 -1.19 3.25 16.14
C THR A 122 -2.11 4.47 16.25
N VAL A 123 -2.32 5.20 15.16
CA VAL A 123 -3.19 6.37 15.13
C VAL A 123 -4.63 5.98 15.39
N LEU A 124 -5.12 4.92 14.77
CA LEU A 124 -6.48 4.43 14.94
C LEU A 124 -6.77 4.06 16.41
N LEU A 125 -5.84 3.39 17.07
CA LEU A 125 -5.94 3.06 18.50
C LEU A 125 -5.86 4.31 19.40
N THR A 126 -5.09 5.31 19.00
CA THR A 126 -4.94 6.55 19.79
C THR A 126 -6.19 7.41 19.77
N ILE A 127 -6.87 7.51 18.63
CA ILE A 127 -8.09 8.32 18.47
C ILE A 127 -9.37 7.58 18.89
N THR A 128 -9.28 6.27 19.18
CA THR A 128 -10.45 5.42 19.50
C THR A 128 -10.53 5.18 21.00
N PRO A 129 -11.70 5.43 21.64
CA PRO A 129 -11.96 5.09 23.04
C PRO A 129 -11.72 3.60 23.31
N HIS A 130 -11.27 3.26 24.52
CA HIS A 130 -10.94 1.87 24.87
C HIS A 130 -12.07 0.87 24.61
N SER A 131 -13.33 1.29 24.85
CA SER A 131 -14.53 0.47 24.65
C SER A 131 -14.82 0.13 23.18
N GLU A 132 -14.33 0.93 22.23
CA GLU A 132 -14.60 0.78 20.79
C GLU A 132 -13.42 0.21 20.01
N ARG A 133 -12.24 0.06 20.61
CA ARG A 133 -11.01 -0.37 19.93
C ARG A 133 -11.15 -1.70 19.21
N GLY A 134 -11.79 -2.69 19.85
CA GLY A 134 -12.02 -4.00 19.24
C GLY A 134 -12.86 -3.90 17.97
N ARG A 135 -13.94 -3.13 18.00
CA ARG A 135 -14.82 -2.92 16.84
C ARG A 135 -14.09 -2.21 15.69
N VAL A 136 -13.37 -1.14 16.00
CA VAL A 136 -12.67 -0.34 14.99
C VAL A 136 -11.52 -1.13 14.36
N MET A 137 -10.73 -1.86 15.17
CA MET A 137 -9.67 -2.74 14.65
C MET A 137 -10.22 -3.92 13.86
N GLY A 138 -11.35 -4.48 14.27
CA GLY A 138 -12.06 -5.51 13.51
C GLY A 138 -12.52 -5.01 12.15
N THR A 139 -13.10 -3.81 12.09
CA THR A 139 -13.51 -3.17 10.82
C THR A 139 -12.29 -2.90 9.92
N ALA A 140 -11.19 -2.38 10.48
CA ALA A 140 -9.96 -2.16 9.74
C ALA A 140 -9.39 -3.47 9.17
N GLY A 141 -9.40 -4.54 9.98
CA GLY A 141 -8.98 -5.88 9.55
C GLY A 141 -9.86 -6.46 8.43
N LEU A 142 -11.17 -6.24 8.48
CA LEU A 142 -12.10 -6.64 7.41
C LEU A 142 -11.82 -5.88 6.11
N VAL A 143 -11.58 -4.56 6.18
CA VAL A 143 -11.25 -3.74 5.01
C VAL A 143 -9.94 -4.22 4.38
N MET A 144 -8.89 -4.41 5.17
CA MET A 144 -7.60 -4.89 4.67
C MET A 144 -7.68 -6.33 4.14
N GLY A 145 -8.38 -7.22 4.84
CA GLY A 145 -8.60 -8.60 4.41
C GLY A 145 -9.38 -8.69 3.11
N SER A 146 -10.41 -7.84 2.93
CA SER A 146 -11.15 -7.76 1.67
C SER A 146 -10.27 -7.28 0.51
N ALA A 147 -9.36 -6.32 0.75
CA ALA A 147 -8.39 -5.88 -0.25
C ALA A 147 -7.50 -7.02 -0.76
N LEU A 148 -7.03 -7.87 0.17
CA LEU A 148 -6.21 -9.04 -0.18
C LEU A 148 -6.99 -10.06 -1.03
N ALA A 149 -8.27 -10.24 -0.77
CA ALA A 149 -9.12 -11.16 -1.52
C ALA A 149 -9.53 -10.58 -2.89
N VAL A 150 -9.84 -9.28 -2.94
CA VAL A 150 -10.32 -8.59 -4.15
C VAL A 150 -9.18 -8.27 -5.11
N GLY A 151 -7.96 -8.04 -4.62
CA GLY A 151 -6.79 -7.69 -5.42
C GLY A 151 -6.52 -8.62 -6.60
N PRO A 152 -6.39 -9.94 -6.41
CA PRO A 152 -6.19 -10.89 -7.51
C PRO A 152 -7.35 -10.92 -8.51
N ILE A 153 -8.58 -10.70 -8.06
CA ILE A 153 -9.77 -10.66 -8.94
C ILE A 153 -9.71 -9.44 -9.85
N ILE A 154 -9.46 -8.26 -9.28
CA ILE A 154 -9.31 -7.00 -10.05
C ILE A 154 -8.14 -7.14 -11.04
N SER A 155 -7.00 -7.63 -10.56
CA SER A 155 -5.82 -7.85 -11.38
C SER A 155 -6.10 -8.82 -12.53
N GLY A 156 -6.73 -9.96 -12.24
CA GLY A 156 -7.10 -10.93 -13.27
C GLY A 156 -8.00 -10.32 -14.36
N VAL A 157 -9.05 -9.60 -13.97
CA VAL A 157 -9.97 -8.93 -14.92
C VAL A 157 -9.24 -7.85 -15.73
N LEU A 158 -8.45 -6.99 -15.09
CA LEU A 158 -7.72 -5.94 -15.80
C LEU A 158 -6.73 -6.50 -16.81
N LEU A 159 -6.01 -7.56 -16.46
CA LEU A 159 -5.00 -8.17 -17.35
C LEU A 159 -5.60 -8.92 -18.54
N THR A 160 -6.90 -9.22 -18.55
CA THR A 160 -7.57 -9.79 -19.73
C THR A 160 -7.83 -8.77 -20.83
N TRP A 161 -8.01 -7.49 -20.45
CA TRP A 161 -8.44 -6.43 -21.38
C TRP A 161 -7.37 -5.35 -21.59
N PHE A 162 -6.47 -5.19 -20.63
CA PHE A 162 -5.51 -4.08 -20.60
C PHE A 162 -4.08 -4.60 -20.38
N PRO A 163 -3.06 -3.86 -20.82
CA PRO A 163 -1.68 -4.18 -20.51
C PRO A 163 -1.41 -4.04 -19.01
N TRP A 164 -0.36 -4.68 -18.50
CA TRP A 164 -0.01 -4.73 -17.08
C TRP A 164 0.16 -3.35 -16.41
N GLN A 165 0.51 -2.31 -17.17
CA GLN A 165 0.60 -0.93 -16.69
C GLN A 165 -0.74 -0.39 -16.15
N ALA A 166 -1.86 -0.90 -16.65
CA ALA A 166 -3.19 -0.52 -16.19
C ALA A 166 -3.45 -0.87 -14.71
N LEU A 167 -2.75 -1.87 -14.18
CA LEU A 167 -2.82 -2.21 -12.75
C LEU A 167 -2.29 -1.05 -11.90
N PHE A 168 -1.13 -0.53 -12.24
CA PHE A 168 -0.51 0.58 -11.51
C PHE A 168 -1.28 1.88 -11.69
N LEU A 169 -1.84 2.11 -12.90
CA LEU A 169 -2.72 3.25 -13.11
C LEU A 169 -3.98 3.17 -12.23
N PHE A 170 -4.56 1.99 -12.10
CA PHE A 170 -5.69 1.77 -11.20
C PHE A 170 -5.32 2.05 -9.74
N PHE A 171 -4.16 1.59 -9.27
CA PHE A 171 -3.69 1.85 -7.90
C PHE A 171 -3.46 3.35 -7.66
N LEU A 172 -2.90 4.05 -8.65
CA LEU A 172 -2.66 5.50 -8.55
C LEU A 172 -3.97 6.30 -8.46
N VAL A 173 -5.02 5.88 -9.18
CA VAL A 173 -6.32 6.58 -9.18
C VAL A 173 -7.09 6.33 -7.87
N VAL A 174 -6.91 5.18 -7.25
CA VAL A 174 -7.61 4.80 -6.01
C VAL A 174 -6.86 5.29 -4.75
N SER A 175 -5.55 5.57 -4.83
CA SER A 175 -4.72 6.14 -3.77
C SER A 175 -5.06 7.61 -3.52
#